data_bf1b906605b5b0bb786a20795e3efa23
#
_entry.id   bf1b906605b5b0bb786a20795e3efa23
#
_cell.length_a   1.000
_cell.length_b   1.000
_cell.length_c   1.000
_cell.angle_alpha   90.00
_cell.angle_beta   90.00
_cell.angle_gamma   90.00
#
_symmetry.space_group_name_H-M   'P 1'
#
loop_
_entity.id
_entity.type
_entity.pdbx_description
1 polymer ?
#
loop_
_entity_poly.entity_id
_entity_poly.type
_entity_poly.pdbx_seq_one_letter_code
_entity_poly.pdbx_strand_id
1 'polypeptide(L)'
;MKKTKWISALLLLTVLFTAGCGQAKTEQQPANEPAASSEGPTDGGKVVVAISNSPSCLDGDSVTTQEVNDIMNHVYEGLFEFNASYEPVPQLAESYTLTNEDKTYDIKLRQGVKFHNGDEMKAEDVIASLERWLTRNGNGQEVAKYVENYEALGDYEVAITFKEPYAPFLSTISANVANQKLYVRPKELVEQYADSIMTEQIGTGPYEFVDFVPDQYVRLKRFEGYTPNPAEASGLAGKRVAYADELEFAIVPEQAVRIAGVQSGQYQFAMDIPSDQYQVLAQDKKVQTFITSPNYQLYLILNEGNALKDIKTRQAILVGLDMEELGALGIGDSNFWHLNACLFPPGSQWYDAEAGQGLYNSKDLEKAKALLAESDYDGTPVVILDQKDNPVYQQTATALQTQLEAIGFNVDLQLLDNATVVDKRSQKDAWDIHVNSFKAPDPDPQVYGAWMGTNKWIGNWDDAYSREMDDIFARMLTTVDQKERYQIVQEWYDKFYETVPYVKVVDYDGLYIAGQTLQNYANFTTPYFWNVWLQQ
;
A
#
# COMPACT_ATOMS: atom_id res chain seq x y z
N MET A 1 35.09 38.11 -66.00
CA MET A 1 34.49 37.26 -67.03
C MET A 1 34.27 35.88 -66.49
N LYS A 2 33.16 35.31 -66.83
CA LYS A 2 32.66 33.95 -66.56
C LYS A 2 31.80 33.74 -65.28
N LYS A 3 30.59 33.61 -65.59
CA LYS A 3 29.28 33.27 -65.11
C LYS A 3 29.26 31.89 -64.45
N THR A 4 28.60 31.78 -63.29
CA THR A 4 28.24 30.53 -62.66
C THR A 4 26.74 30.36 -62.69
N LYS A 5 26.26 29.22 -63.14
CA LYS A 5 24.83 28.85 -63.28
C LYS A 5 24.31 28.15 -62.05
N TRP A 6 23.15 28.54 -61.60
CA TRP A 6 22.33 27.84 -60.61
C TRP A 6 21.55 26.70 -61.27
N ILE A 7 21.48 25.55 -60.62
CA ILE A 7 20.53 24.47 -60.95
C ILE A 7 19.71 24.19 -59.69
N SER A 8 18.42 24.49 -59.80
CA SER A 8 17.41 24.12 -58.82
C SER A 8 16.89 22.71 -59.13
N ALA A 9 16.94 21.79 -58.17
CA ALA A 9 16.30 20.50 -58.26
C ALA A 9 14.99 20.52 -57.43
N LEU A 10 13.89 20.35 -58.10
CA LEU A 10 12.54 20.22 -57.55
C LEU A 10 12.29 18.73 -57.27
N LEU A 11 12.09 18.33 -56.02
CA LEU A 11 11.65 16.98 -55.66
C LEU A 11 10.14 17.01 -55.39
N LEU A 12 9.38 16.33 -56.25
CA LEU A 12 7.97 16.01 -56.02
C LEU A 12 7.83 14.93 -54.94
N LEU A 13 7.09 15.22 -53.88
CA LEU A 13 6.68 14.23 -52.89
C LEU A 13 5.25 13.75 -53.23
N THR A 14 5.14 12.52 -53.69
CA THR A 14 3.85 11.82 -53.85
C THR A 14 3.40 11.27 -52.49
N VAL A 15 2.23 11.74 -52.03
CA VAL A 15 1.56 11.23 -50.84
C VAL A 15 0.68 10.04 -51.24
N LEU A 16 1.03 8.85 -50.82
CA LEU A 16 0.14 7.68 -50.81
C LEU A 16 -0.68 7.66 -49.53
N PHE A 17 -1.98 7.82 -49.63
CA PHE A 17 -2.93 7.50 -48.57
C PHE A 17 -3.10 5.98 -48.50
N THR A 18 -2.64 5.34 -47.40
CA THR A 18 -3.12 4.02 -47.02
C THR A 18 -3.95 4.19 -45.75
N ALA A 19 -5.24 3.91 -45.85
CA ALA A 19 -6.13 3.77 -44.71
C ALA A 19 -5.75 2.48 -43.97
N GLY A 20 -5.15 2.63 -42.78
CA GLY A 20 -4.94 1.55 -41.82
C GLY A 20 -5.70 1.91 -40.55
N CYS A 21 -6.70 1.09 -40.21
CA CYS A 21 -7.28 1.09 -38.87
C CYS A 21 -6.17 0.72 -37.88
N GLY A 22 -5.74 1.66 -37.09
CA GLY A 22 -4.81 1.46 -35.98
C GLY A 22 -5.51 1.78 -34.68
N GLN A 23 -5.62 0.77 -33.82
CA GLN A 23 -6.01 0.89 -32.42
C GLN A 23 -5.19 2.00 -31.75
N ALA A 24 -5.86 2.89 -31.08
CA ALA A 24 -5.23 3.89 -30.22
C ALA A 24 -4.57 3.16 -29.06
N LYS A 25 -3.25 3.05 -29.09
CA LYS A 25 -2.46 2.79 -27.88
C LYS A 25 -2.58 4.05 -27.03
N THR A 26 -3.24 3.91 -25.90
CA THR A 26 -3.15 4.90 -24.81
C THR A 26 -1.72 4.83 -24.29
N GLU A 27 -0.87 5.76 -24.70
CA GLU A 27 0.40 6.01 -24.03
C GLU A 27 0.06 6.56 -22.63
N GLN A 28 0.30 5.76 -21.61
CA GLN A 28 0.36 6.25 -20.25
C GLN A 28 1.46 7.32 -20.19
N GLN A 29 1.09 8.55 -19.94
CA GLN A 29 2.03 9.59 -19.55
C GLN A 29 2.70 9.13 -18.26
N PRO A 30 4.02 9.11 -18.18
CA PRO A 30 4.70 8.88 -16.92
C PRO A 30 4.27 9.96 -15.93
N ALA A 31 4.06 9.55 -14.67
CA ALA A 31 3.82 10.45 -13.55
C ALA A 31 4.81 11.62 -13.64
N ASN A 32 4.32 12.85 -13.44
CA ASN A 32 5.10 14.07 -13.47
C ASN A 32 6.37 13.89 -12.62
N GLU A 33 7.51 13.74 -13.27
CA GLU A 33 8.79 14.01 -12.61
C GLU A 33 8.77 15.49 -12.19
N PRO A 34 9.05 15.81 -10.92
CA PRO A 34 9.14 17.19 -10.48
C PRO A 34 10.19 17.90 -11.32
N ALA A 35 9.86 19.08 -11.83
CA ALA A 35 10.79 19.92 -12.58
C ALA A 35 12.01 20.18 -11.65
N ALA A 36 13.17 19.62 -12.00
CA ALA A 36 14.39 19.83 -11.25
C ALA A 36 14.65 21.33 -11.14
N SER A 37 14.68 21.85 -9.91
CA SER A 37 15.09 23.22 -9.64
C SER A 37 16.56 23.39 -10.11
N SER A 38 16.90 24.53 -10.67
CA SER A 38 18.25 24.86 -11.14
C SER A 38 19.28 25.01 -10.01
N GLU A 39 18.85 24.98 -8.75
CA GLU A 39 19.65 25.01 -7.54
C GLU A 39 19.61 23.63 -6.86
N GLY A 40 20.78 23.15 -6.44
CA GLY A 40 20.91 21.87 -5.74
C GLY A 40 20.26 21.90 -4.34
N PRO A 41 20.26 20.76 -3.63
CA PRO A 41 19.69 20.67 -2.29
C PRO A 41 20.28 21.73 -1.34
N THR A 42 19.44 22.34 -0.52
CA THR A 42 19.82 23.27 0.54
C THR A 42 19.58 22.66 1.91
N ASP A 43 20.56 22.80 2.80
CA ASP A 43 20.43 22.39 4.20
C ASP A 43 19.71 23.45 5.01
N GLY A 44 18.94 23.00 5.99
CA GLY A 44 18.33 23.83 7.01
C GLY A 44 16.84 24.04 6.86
N GLY A 45 16.28 24.72 7.83
CA GLY A 45 14.86 25.06 7.90
C GLY A 45 13.99 23.98 8.53
N LYS A 46 12.70 24.30 8.59
CA LYS A 46 11.66 23.46 9.20
C LYS A 46 10.62 23.07 8.17
N VAL A 47 10.35 21.78 8.04
CA VAL A 47 9.23 21.26 7.25
C VAL A 47 8.08 20.96 8.20
N VAL A 48 6.94 21.64 8.00
CA VAL A 48 5.70 21.38 8.74
C VAL A 48 4.74 20.62 7.83
N VAL A 49 4.37 19.42 8.28
CA VAL A 49 3.46 18.48 7.61
C VAL A 49 2.12 18.50 8.35
N ALA A 50 1.07 18.98 7.71
CA ALA A 50 -0.27 18.96 8.29
C ALA A 50 -0.94 17.61 8.06
N ILE A 51 -1.29 16.91 9.14
CA ILE A 51 -1.96 15.60 9.15
C ILE A 51 -3.36 15.72 9.77
N SER A 52 -4.25 14.78 9.43
CA SER A 52 -5.67 14.84 9.84
C SER A 52 -5.93 14.33 11.26
N ASN A 53 -5.19 13.32 11.70
CA ASN A 53 -5.45 12.59 12.94
C ASN A 53 -4.27 12.65 13.91
N SER A 54 -4.59 12.66 15.21
CA SER A 54 -3.60 12.55 16.27
C SER A 54 -3.28 11.10 16.57
N PRO A 55 -1.97 10.70 16.58
CA PRO A 55 -1.59 9.39 17.10
C PRO A 55 -2.04 9.21 18.56
N SER A 56 -2.51 8.03 18.91
CA SER A 56 -2.80 7.68 20.31
C SER A 56 -1.54 7.44 21.13
N CYS A 57 -0.50 6.89 20.49
CA CYS A 57 0.87 6.76 20.99
C CYS A 57 1.82 6.65 19.78
N LEU A 58 3.13 6.61 20.02
CA LEU A 58 4.16 6.49 18.97
C LEU A 58 4.85 5.11 18.97
N ASP A 59 4.34 4.15 19.73
CA ASP A 59 4.86 2.78 19.77
C ASP A 59 4.22 1.93 18.65
N GLY A 60 4.94 1.74 17.56
CA GLY A 60 4.47 0.99 16.39
C GLY A 60 4.14 -0.48 16.64
N ASP A 61 4.67 -1.08 17.74
CA ASP A 61 4.31 -2.46 18.10
C ASP A 61 2.99 -2.56 18.90
N SER A 62 2.45 -1.41 19.33
CA SER A 62 1.25 -1.36 20.18
C SER A 62 0.02 -0.78 19.47
N VAL A 63 0.18 -0.17 18.29
CA VAL A 63 -0.91 0.44 17.51
C VAL A 63 -0.75 0.16 16.02
N THR A 64 -1.89 0.09 15.33
CA THR A 64 -1.96 -0.21 13.88
C THR A 64 -2.47 1.00 13.08
N THR A 65 -2.08 2.22 13.45
CA THR A 65 -2.51 3.44 12.76
C THR A 65 -1.44 3.91 11.77
N GLN A 66 -1.89 4.34 10.61
CA GLN A 66 -0.99 4.75 9.53
C GLN A 66 -0.18 6.01 9.89
N GLU A 67 -0.77 6.93 10.66
CA GLU A 67 -0.11 8.16 11.10
C GLU A 67 1.16 7.87 11.90
N VAL A 68 1.15 6.84 12.75
CA VAL A 68 2.34 6.43 13.51
C VAL A 68 3.41 5.89 12.58
N ASN A 69 3.04 5.07 11.60
CA ASN A 69 3.96 4.57 10.58
C ASN A 69 4.59 5.72 9.78
N ASP A 70 3.78 6.68 9.32
CA ASP A 70 4.23 7.81 8.51
C ASP A 70 5.21 8.72 9.26
N ILE A 71 5.03 8.87 10.58
CA ILE A 71 5.94 9.63 11.43
C ILE A 71 7.19 8.83 11.80
N MET A 72 7.00 7.60 12.27
CA MET A 72 8.09 6.84 12.91
C MET A 72 9.08 6.22 11.90
N ASN A 73 8.74 6.11 10.63
CA ASN A 73 9.68 5.77 9.56
C ASN A 73 10.85 6.78 9.42
N HIS A 74 10.73 7.99 9.99
CA HIS A 74 11.81 8.97 10.03
C HIS A 74 12.77 8.74 11.20
N VAL A 75 12.28 8.10 12.26
CA VAL A 75 12.99 7.81 13.52
C VAL A 75 13.63 6.43 13.49
N TYR A 76 12.94 5.44 12.90
CA TYR A 76 13.37 4.06 12.87
C TYR A 76 13.70 3.58 11.45
N GLU A 77 14.56 2.59 11.38
CA GLU A 77 14.80 1.81 10.17
C GLU A 77 14.59 0.32 10.45
N GLY A 78 14.21 -0.43 9.42
CA GLY A 78 14.16 -1.88 9.43
C GLY A 78 15.47 -2.52 8.95
N LEU A 79 15.58 -3.84 9.10
CA LEU A 79 16.68 -4.59 8.50
C LEU A 79 16.64 -4.52 6.97
N PHE A 80 15.44 -4.57 6.41
CA PHE A 80 15.14 -4.46 4.99
C PHE A 80 14.06 -3.40 4.79
N GLU A 81 14.04 -2.80 3.60
CA GLU A 81 13.06 -1.82 3.18
C GLU A 81 12.64 -2.10 1.74
N PHE A 82 11.42 -1.70 1.36
CA PHE A 82 10.98 -1.85 -0.02
C PHE A 82 11.61 -0.83 -0.95
N ASN A 83 12.18 -1.33 -2.05
CA ASN A 83 12.59 -0.51 -3.17
C ASN A 83 11.38 -0.09 -4.04
N ALA A 84 11.61 0.72 -5.08
CA ALA A 84 10.55 1.19 -5.98
C ALA A 84 9.85 0.08 -6.79
N SER A 85 10.40 -1.14 -6.82
CA SER A 85 9.80 -2.34 -7.41
C SER A 85 9.10 -3.23 -6.39
N TYR A 86 8.87 -2.73 -5.17
CA TYR A 86 8.26 -3.47 -4.06
C TYR A 86 9.05 -4.73 -3.63
N GLU A 87 10.36 -4.74 -3.83
CA GLU A 87 11.23 -5.81 -3.37
C GLU A 87 11.86 -5.43 -2.04
N PRO A 88 11.87 -6.33 -1.02
CA PRO A 88 12.59 -6.09 0.22
C PRO A 88 14.10 -6.18 -0.03
N VAL A 89 14.80 -5.05 0.12
CA VAL A 89 16.25 -4.95 -0.07
C VAL A 89 16.93 -4.51 1.22
N PRO A 90 18.23 -4.82 1.43
CA PRO A 90 18.94 -4.49 2.65
C PRO A 90 18.96 -2.99 2.98
N GLN A 91 18.64 -2.63 4.24
CA GLN A 91 18.71 -1.26 4.78
C GLN A 91 19.69 -1.18 5.97
N LEU A 92 19.35 -1.74 7.15
CA LEU A 92 20.28 -1.94 8.27
C LEU A 92 21.07 -3.25 8.11
N ALA A 93 20.52 -4.23 7.41
CA ALA A 93 21.29 -5.37 6.92
C ALA A 93 22.30 -4.93 5.86
N GLU A 94 23.46 -5.59 5.78
CA GLU A 94 24.40 -5.54 4.67
C GLU A 94 24.03 -6.58 3.60
N SER A 95 23.66 -7.78 4.04
CA SER A 95 23.30 -8.91 3.18
C SER A 95 22.59 -10.00 4.00
N TYR A 96 22.04 -10.99 3.30
CA TYR A 96 21.57 -12.23 3.91
C TYR A 96 21.89 -13.44 3.04
N THR A 97 21.87 -14.62 3.65
CA THR A 97 21.94 -15.91 2.97
C THR A 97 20.93 -16.86 3.58
N LEU A 98 20.34 -17.71 2.74
CA LEU A 98 19.51 -18.81 3.21
C LEU A 98 20.40 -20.05 3.41
N THR A 99 20.24 -20.68 4.56
CA THR A 99 20.97 -21.90 4.95
C THR A 99 20.00 -22.93 5.54
N ASN A 100 20.50 -24.10 5.93
CA ASN A 100 19.69 -25.15 6.57
C ASN A 100 18.41 -25.49 5.75
N GLU A 101 18.60 -25.83 4.47
CA GLU A 101 17.50 -26.15 3.55
C GLU A 101 16.45 -25.00 3.47
N ASP A 102 16.94 -23.77 3.36
CA ASP A 102 16.17 -22.52 3.28
C ASP A 102 15.32 -22.18 4.52
N LYS A 103 15.60 -22.81 5.64
CA LYS A 103 14.91 -22.55 6.93
C LYS A 103 15.56 -21.45 7.76
N THR A 104 16.82 -21.10 7.50
CA THR A 104 17.57 -20.15 8.31
C THR A 104 17.99 -18.95 7.45
N TYR A 105 17.61 -17.77 7.90
CA TYR A 105 18.11 -16.50 7.39
C TYR A 105 19.32 -16.06 8.21
N ASP A 106 20.53 -16.18 7.65
CA ASP A 106 21.76 -15.62 8.19
C ASP A 106 21.91 -14.20 7.67
N ILE A 107 21.73 -13.21 8.54
CA ILE A 107 21.68 -11.77 8.18
C ILE A 107 22.91 -11.09 8.75
N LYS A 108 23.72 -10.49 7.87
CA LYS A 108 24.83 -9.62 8.23
C LYS A 108 24.37 -8.18 8.35
N LEU A 109 24.82 -7.52 9.42
CA LEU A 109 24.45 -6.15 9.73
C LEU A 109 25.51 -5.16 9.23
N ARG A 110 25.06 -3.98 8.81
CA ARG A 110 25.97 -2.86 8.54
C ARG A 110 26.67 -2.44 9.83
N GLN A 111 27.98 -2.20 9.75
CA GLN A 111 28.80 -1.74 10.88
C GLN A 111 28.83 -0.20 10.95
N GLY A 112 29.03 0.33 12.15
CA GLY A 112 29.14 1.76 12.40
C GLY A 112 27.80 2.51 12.34
N VAL A 113 26.66 1.80 12.29
CA VAL A 113 25.33 2.41 12.39
C VAL A 113 25.08 2.84 13.84
N LYS A 114 24.68 4.10 14.03
CA LYS A 114 24.43 4.65 15.37
C LYS A 114 22.97 4.85 15.65
N PHE A 115 22.57 4.56 16.87
CA PHE A 115 21.31 5.03 17.44
C PHE A 115 21.37 6.52 17.81
N HIS A 116 20.22 7.13 18.03
CA HIS A 116 20.11 8.54 18.42
C HIS A 116 20.77 8.85 19.78
N ASN A 117 20.94 7.86 20.65
CA ASN A 117 21.69 7.99 21.92
C ASN A 117 23.21 7.94 21.73
N GLY A 118 23.70 7.67 20.52
CA GLY A 118 25.11 7.60 20.14
C GLY A 118 25.73 6.20 20.19
N ASP A 119 25.03 5.20 20.72
CA ASP A 119 25.49 3.81 20.77
C ASP A 119 25.49 3.20 19.37
N GLU A 120 26.38 2.26 19.12
CA GLU A 120 26.45 1.53 17.85
C GLU A 120 25.50 0.33 17.87
N MET A 121 24.67 0.21 16.82
CA MET A 121 23.76 -0.91 16.62
C MET A 121 24.52 -2.24 16.50
N LYS A 122 24.07 -3.26 17.21
CA LYS A 122 24.63 -4.60 17.20
C LYS A 122 23.56 -5.68 17.04
N ALA A 123 24.00 -6.92 16.89
CA ALA A 123 23.13 -8.08 16.74
C ALA A 123 22.19 -8.27 17.94
N GLU A 124 22.63 -7.96 19.15
CA GLU A 124 21.77 -8.07 20.35
C GLU A 124 20.60 -7.09 20.34
N ASP A 125 20.74 -5.92 19.70
CA ASP A 125 19.65 -4.95 19.53
C ASP A 125 18.60 -5.47 18.55
N VAL A 126 19.07 -6.13 17.48
CA VAL A 126 18.19 -6.78 16.50
C VAL A 126 17.41 -7.93 17.14
N ILE A 127 18.09 -8.78 17.94
CA ILE A 127 17.43 -9.90 18.63
C ILE A 127 16.38 -9.39 19.64
N ALA A 128 16.71 -8.38 20.45
CA ALA A 128 15.76 -7.78 21.38
C ALA A 128 14.54 -7.16 20.65
N SER A 129 14.80 -6.45 19.55
CA SER A 129 13.74 -5.86 18.73
C SER A 129 12.86 -6.92 18.09
N LEU A 130 13.44 -8.00 17.57
CA LEU A 130 12.72 -9.14 17.01
C LEU A 130 11.84 -9.81 18.06
N GLU A 131 12.35 -10.06 19.26
CA GLU A 131 11.60 -10.68 20.37
C GLU A 131 10.38 -9.82 20.75
N ARG A 132 10.55 -8.49 20.88
CA ARG A 132 9.44 -7.58 21.12
C ARG A 132 8.42 -7.62 19.99
N TRP A 133 8.87 -7.56 18.75
CA TRP A 133 8.01 -7.61 17.57
C TRP A 133 7.21 -8.93 17.51
N LEU A 134 7.86 -10.08 17.71
CA LEU A 134 7.21 -11.40 17.73
C LEU A 134 6.15 -11.54 18.84
N THR A 135 6.26 -10.77 19.93
CA THR A 135 5.36 -10.87 21.08
C THR A 135 4.26 -9.82 21.09
N ARG A 136 4.49 -8.64 20.52
CA ARG A 136 3.58 -7.50 20.65
C ARG A 136 2.95 -7.04 19.33
N ASN A 137 3.66 -7.16 18.23
CA ASN A 137 3.18 -6.72 16.91
C ASN A 137 2.28 -7.78 16.27
N GLY A 138 1.21 -7.37 15.58
CA GLY A 138 0.27 -8.30 14.95
C GLY A 138 0.93 -9.22 13.93
N ASN A 139 1.73 -8.68 13.00
CA ASN A 139 2.50 -9.48 12.04
C ASN A 139 3.55 -10.35 12.74
N GLY A 140 4.20 -9.79 13.76
CA GLY A 140 5.17 -10.52 14.55
C GLY A 140 4.58 -11.77 15.22
N GLN A 141 3.39 -11.65 15.82
CA GLN A 141 2.69 -12.77 16.43
C GLN A 141 2.30 -13.86 15.42
N GLU A 142 1.97 -13.48 14.20
CA GLU A 142 1.75 -14.47 13.12
C GLU A 142 3.04 -15.18 12.75
N VAL A 143 4.14 -14.43 12.54
CA VAL A 143 5.48 -15.00 12.23
C VAL A 143 5.99 -15.90 13.35
N ALA A 144 5.73 -15.56 14.62
CA ALA A 144 6.15 -16.34 15.79
C ALA A 144 5.67 -17.79 15.76
N LYS A 145 4.55 -18.08 15.08
CA LYS A 145 4.04 -19.45 14.93
C LYS A 145 4.99 -20.36 14.13
N TYR A 146 5.78 -19.78 13.25
CA TYR A 146 6.70 -20.46 12.33
C TYR A 146 8.15 -20.42 12.80
N VAL A 147 8.53 -19.48 13.66
CA VAL A 147 9.89 -19.36 14.20
C VAL A 147 10.23 -20.55 15.09
N GLU A 148 11.41 -21.15 14.87
CA GLU A 148 11.99 -22.20 15.70
C GLU A 148 13.02 -21.63 16.68
N ASN A 149 13.96 -20.79 16.17
CA ASN A 149 15.03 -20.19 16.96
C ASN A 149 15.48 -18.86 16.36
N TYR A 150 16.09 -18.01 17.17
CA TYR A 150 16.82 -16.82 16.72
C TYR A 150 17.98 -16.55 17.66
N GLU A 151 19.14 -16.16 17.12
CA GLU A 151 20.34 -15.92 17.90
C GLU A 151 21.31 -14.92 17.23
N ALA A 152 22.12 -14.26 18.03
CA ALA A 152 23.25 -13.47 17.58
C ALA A 152 24.45 -14.40 17.39
N LEU A 153 25.03 -14.43 16.17
CA LEU A 153 26.22 -15.20 15.85
C LEU A 153 27.52 -14.42 16.13
N GLY A 154 27.41 -13.17 16.51
CA GLY A 154 28.49 -12.23 16.81
C GLY A 154 27.93 -10.83 16.94
N ASP A 155 28.80 -9.81 16.91
CA ASP A 155 28.38 -8.40 17.06
C ASP A 155 27.50 -7.91 15.88
N TYR A 156 27.70 -8.48 14.67
CA TYR A 156 27.08 -7.99 13.43
C TYR A 156 26.50 -9.10 12.56
N GLU A 157 26.03 -10.17 13.17
CA GLU A 157 25.38 -11.26 12.44
C GLU A 157 24.30 -11.90 13.32
N VAL A 158 23.12 -12.11 12.73
CA VAL A 158 22.00 -12.79 13.39
C VAL A 158 21.51 -13.94 12.53
N ALA A 159 21.12 -15.05 13.16
CA ALA A 159 20.45 -16.15 12.52
C ALA A 159 19.01 -16.23 13.00
N ILE A 160 18.07 -16.38 12.07
CA ILE A 160 16.64 -16.56 12.37
C ILE A 160 16.20 -17.84 11.67
N THR A 161 15.85 -18.86 12.46
CA THR A 161 15.53 -20.21 11.98
C THR A 161 14.02 -20.45 12.10
N PHE A 162 13.43 -20.98 11.07
CA PHE A 162 12.03 -21.36 10.96
C PHE A 162 11.88 -22.90 11.01
N LYS A 163 10.72 -23.36 11.45
CA LYS A 163 10.36 -24.81 11.48
C LYS A 163 10.36 -25.43 10.09
N GLU A 164 9.90 -24.67 9.10
CA GLU A 164 9.86 -24.94 7.68
C GLU A 164 10.36 -23.71 6.94
N PRO A 165 10.74 -23.75 5.65
CA PRO A 165 11.02 -22.54 4.88
C PRO A 165 9.88 -21.52 5.02
N TYR A 166 10.23 -20.24 5.23
CA TYR A 166 9.25 -19.17 5.41
C TYR A 166 9.53 -18.03 4.42
N ALA A 167 9.03 -18.17 3.20
CA ALA A 167 9.32 -17.29 2.08
C ALA A 167 8.94 -15.81 2.29
N PRO A 168 7.82 -15.44 2.97
CA PRO A 168 7.43 -14.05 3.14
C PRO A 168 8.22 -13.29 4.21
N PHE A 169 9.21 -13.89 4.88
CA PHE A 169 9.86 -13.28 6.04
C PHE A 169 10.39 -11.87 5.77
N LEU A 170 11.20 -11.69 4.73
CA LEU A 170 11.79 -10.38 4.43
C LEU A 170 10.74 -9.33 4.07
N SER A 171 9.73 -9.71 3.31
CA SER A 171 8.60 -8.83 2.99
C SER A 171 7.81 -8.44 4.26
N THR A 172 7.58 -9.41 5.15
CA THR A 172 6.80 -9.19 6.38
C THR A 172 7.51 -8.25 7.35
N ILE A 173 8.83 -8.42 7.56
CA ILE A 173 9.59 -7.51 8.44
C ILE A 173 9.82 -6.12 7.85
N SER A 174 9.61 -5.97 6.53
CA SER A 174 9.69 -4.69 5.81
C SER A 174 8.33 -4.03 5.64
N ALA A 175 7.24 -4.67 6.09
CA ALA A 175 5.86 -4.21 5.84
C ALA A 175 5.66 -2.77 6.30
N ASN A 176 5.19 -1.91 5.39
CA ASN A 176 5.05 -0.48 5.63
C ASN A 176 3.58 -0.04 5.74
N VAL A 177 2.73 -0.95 6.18
CA VAL A 177 1.31 -0.72 6.40
C VAL A 177 1.00 -0.87 7.88
N ALA A 178 0.33 0.11 8.43
CA ALA A 178 -0.24 0.07 9.78
C ALA A 178 0.76 -0.37 10.89
N ASN A 179 2.02 0.10 10.81
CA ASN A 179 3.08 -0.19 11.79
C ASN A 179 3.43 -1.68 11.97
N GLN A 180 3.39 -2.44 10.91
CA GLN A 180 3.66 -3.88 10.99
C GLN A 180 5.12 -4.25 10.75
N LYS A 181 5.98 -3.26 10.49
CA LYS A 181 7.42 -3.41 10.27
C LYS A 181 8.18 -3.78 11.55
N LEU A 182 9.23 -4.56 11.39
CA LEU A 182 10.24 -4.75 12.44
C LEU A 182 11.17 -3.53 12.50
N TYR A 183 10.99 -2.65 13.47
CA TYR A 183 11.89 -1.54 13.76
C TYR A 183 13.02 -1.98 14.69
N VAL A 184 14.27 -1.65 14.36
CA VAL A 184 15.42 -1.92 15.24
C VAL A 184 15.59 -0.81 16.25
N ARG A 185 15.72 -1.21 17.54
CA ARG A 185 15.81 -0.33 18.71
C ARG A 185 16.97 -0.77 19.61
N PRO A 186 17.53 0.11 20.46
CA PRO A 186 18.50 -0.29 21.49
C PRO A 186 17.88 -1.35 22.41
N LYS A 187 18.64 -2.38 22.71
CA LYS A 187 18.24 -3.49 23.59
C LYS A 187 17.77 -2.99 24.95
N GLU A 188 18.50 -2.06 25.56
CA GLU A 188 18.16 -1.51 26.86
C GLU A 188 16.80 -0.80 26.86
N LEU A 189 16.47 -0.12 25.76
CA LEU A 189 15.17 0.52 25.58
C LEU A 189 14.06 -0.54 25.46
N VAL A 190 14.30 -1.61 24.71
CA VAL A 190 13.35 -2.73 24.56
C VAL A 190 13.10 -3.39 25.92
N GLU A 191 14.17 -3.67 26.69
CA GLU A 191 14.08 -4.27 28.03
C GLU A 191 13.34 -3.36 29.02
N GLN A 192 13.57 -2.03 28.97
CA GLN A 192 12.88 -1.05 29.79
C GLN A 192 11.36 -1.05 29.57
N TYR A 193 10.91 -1.28 28.33
CA TYR A 193 9.50 -1.26 27.94
C TYR A 193 8.94 -2.65 27.58
N ALA A 194 9.52 -3.72 28.10
CA ALA A 194 9.18 -5.11 27.71
C ALA A 194 7.66 -5.38 27.72
N ASP A 195 6.97 -4.95 28.80
CA ASP A 195 5.53 -5.21 29.02
C ASP A 195 4.65 -3.95 28.88
N SER A 196 5.20 -2.84 28.42
CA SER A 196 4.49 -1.55 28.37
C SER A 196 4.58 -0.88 27.01
N ILE A 197 3.74 0.14 26.80
CA ILE A 197 3.81 1.05 25.64
C ILE A 197 5.10 1.86 25.77
N MET A 198 5.89 1.89 24.69
CA MET A 198 7.13 2.63 24.61
C MET A 198 6.84 4.13 24.43
N THR A 199 7.32 4.94 25.38
CA THR A 199 7.14 6.40 25.37
C THR A 199 8.40 7.14 24.91
N GLU A 200 9.57 6.52 25.05
CA GLU A 200 10.83 7.03 24.49
C GLU A 200 11.02 6.45 23.07
N GLN A 201 11.55 7.29 22.17
CA GLN A 201 11.71 6.92 20.77
C GLN A 201 13.20 7.10 20.38
N ILE A 202 13.95 6.00 20.36
CA ILE A 202 15.37 5.97 19.99
C ILE A 202 15.54 4.96 18.86
N GLY A 203 15.86 5.44 17.66
CA GLY A 203 16.09 4.65 16.46
C GLY A 203 17.41 4.96 15.81
N THR A 204 17.58 4.50 14.57
CA THR A 204 18.76 4.71 13.73
C THR A 204 18.50 5.69 12.58
N GLY A 205 17.25 6.19 12.45
CA GLY A 205 16.78 6.96 11.31
C GLY A 205 17.42 8.35 11.19
N PRO A 206 17.19 9.05 10.06
CA PRO A 206 17.79 10.36 9.78
C PRO A 206 17.26 11.50 10.66
N TYR A 207 16.15 11.28 11.36
CA TYR A 207 15.59 12.24 12.32
C TYR A 207 15.41 11.59 13.68
N GLU A 208 15.72 12.33 14.75
CA GLU A 208 15.51 11.93 16.13
C GLU A 208 14.27 12.58 16.73
N PHE A 209 13.56 11.85 17.58
CA PHE A 209 12.37 12.33 18.26
C PHE A 209 12.69 13.46 19.26
N VAL A 210 11.86 14.50 19.25
CA VAL A 210 11.98 15.63 20.20
C VAL A 210 10.85 15.59 21.22
N ASP A 211 9.59 15.74 20.77
CA ASP A 211 8.43 15.70 21.65
C ASP A 211 7.14 15.40 20.87
N PHE A 212 6.12 14.97 21.61
CA PHE A 212 4.77 14.75 21.14
C PHE A 212 3.78 15.42 22.09
N VAL A 213 3.00 16.34 21.54
CA VAL A 213 1.89 16.98 22.26
C VAL A 213 0.60 16.50 21.58
N PRO A 214 -0.19 15.62 22.24
CA PRO A 214 -1.43 15.09 21.67
C PRO A 214 -2.34 16.20 21.14
N ASP A 215 -2.97 15.94 19.99
CA ASP A 215 -3.87 16.86 19.26
C ASP A 215 -3.23 18.17 18.80
N GLN A 216 -1.91 18.30 18.89
CA GLN A 216 -1.17 19.48 18.44
C GLN A 216 -0.09 19.12 17.43
N TYR A 217 0.95 18.36 17.83
CA TYR A 217 2.05 18.02 16.93
C TYR A 217 2.93 16.88 17.45
N VAL A 218 3.70 16.29 16.52
CA VAL A 218 4.90 15.50 16.79
C VAL A 218 6.10 16.21 16.15
N ARG A 219 7.19 16.43 16.90
CA ARG A 219 8.41 17.05 16.40
C ARG A 219 9.58 16.10 16.37
N LEU A 220 10.31 16.18 15.26
CA LEU A 220 11.55 15.48 15.02
C LEU A 220 12.61 16.50 14.62
N LYS A 221 13.88 16.24 14.93
CA LYS A 221 15.02 17.05 14.47
C LYS A 221 16.03 16.18 13.74
N ARG A 222 16.83 16.79 12.87
CA ARG A 222 17.91 16.11 12.16
C ARG A 222 18.85 15.41 13.15
N PHE A 223 19.21 14.16 12.84
CA PHE A 223 20.21 13.42 13.59
C PHE A 223 21.59 13.60 12.93
N GLU A 224 22.45 14.38 13.56
CA GLU A 224 23.79 14.67 13.03
C GLU A 224 24.71 13.45 12.99
N GLY A 225 24.40 12.42 13.79
CA GLY A 225 25.13 11.15 13.84
C GLY A 225 24.67 10.11 12.82
N TYR A 226 23.73 10.43 11.95
CA TYR A 226 23.12 9.48 11.02
C TYR A 226 24.16 8.85 10.07
N THR A 227 24.06 7.52 9.91
CA THR A 227 24.94 6.74 9.01
C THR A 227 24.14 6.27 7.80
N PRO A 228 24.11 7.00 6.69
CA PRO A 228 23.28 6.66 5.52
C PRO A 228 23.68 5.32 4.91
N ASN A 229 22.67 4.62 4.35
CA ASN A 229 22.92 3.46 3.50
C ASN A 229 23.68 3.94 2.24
N PRO A 230 24.76 3.27 1.80
CA PRO A 230 25.53 3.65 0.62
C PRO A 230 24.81 3.37 -0.72
N ALA A 231 23.76 2.53 -0.72
CA ALA A 231 23.01 2.22 -1.92
C ALA A 231 22.20 3.44 -2.39
N GLU A 232 21.97 3.55 -3.69
CA GLU A 232 21.12 4.60 -4.25
C GLU A 232 19.68 4.52 -3.66
N ALA A 233 19.04 5.68 -3.50
CA ALA A 233 17.69 5.77 -2.99
C ALA A 233 16.69 5.15 -3.99
N SER A 234 15.83 4.25 -3.50
CA SER A 234 14.81 3.59 -4.30
C SER A 234 13.61 3.22 -3.40
N GLY A 235 12.44 3.80 -3.65
CA GLY A 235 11.30 3.65 -2.74
C GLY A 235 11.64 4.13 -1.33
N LEU A 236 11.50 3.26 -0.34
CA LEU A 236 11.89 3.54 1.04
C LEU A 236 13.33 3.12 1.36
N ALA A 237 13.97 2.35 0.48
CA ALA A 237 15.30 1.80 0.68
C ALA A 237 16.42 2.74 0.21
N GLY A 238 17.66 2.43 0.64
CA GLY A 238 18.87 3.09 0.22
C GLY A 238 19.14 4.39 0.97
N LYS A 239 19.82 5.31 0.29
CA LYS A 239 20.36 6.53 0.90
C LYS A 239 19.26 7.50 1.32
N ARG A 240 19.23 7.83 2.60
CA ARG A 240 18.37 8.87 3.18
C ARG A 240 19.24 10.06 3.61
N VAL A 241 18.76 11.27 3.34
CA VAL A 241 19.44 12.53 3.71
C VAL A 241 18.44 13.44 4.39
N ALA A 242 18.72 13.86 5.61
CA ALA A 242 17.93 14.87 6.32
C ALA A 242 18.46 16.27 5.96
N TYR A 243 17.88 16.92 4.96
CA TYR A 243 18.23 18.29 4.62
C TYR A 243 17.59 19.31 5.58
N ALA A 244 16.31 19.11 5.96
CA ALA A 244 15.65 19.98 6.95
C ALA A 244 16.23 19.76 8.34
N ASP A 245 16.35 20.86 9.13
CA ASP A 245 16.77 20.78 10.53
C ASP A 245 15.70 20.17 11.43
N GLU A 246 14.42 20.40 11.09
CA GLU A 246 13.26 19.98 11.88
C GLU A 246 12.12 19.50 10.97
N LEU A 247 11.47 18.41 11.38
CA LEU A 247 10.17 17.98 10.86
C LEU A 247 9.13 18.16 11.97
N GLU A 248 8.00 18.81 11.67
CA GLU A 248 6.86 18.86 12.56
C GLU A 248 5.62 18.30 11.86
N PHE A 249 5.04 17.27 12.44
CA PHE A 249 3.74 16.75 12.01
C PHE A 249 2.66 17.46 12.83
N ALA A 250 2.08 18.52 12.26
CA ALA A 250 1.03 19.32 12.88
C ALA A 250 -0.33 18.64 12.71
N ILE A 251 -1.06 18.46 13.82
CA ILE A 251 -2.38 17.84 13.82
C ILE A 251 -3.42 18.89 13.47
N VAL A 252 -4.04 18.76 12.30
CA VAL A 252 -4.97 19.75 11.72
C VAL A 252 -6.16 19.00 11.14
N PRO A 253 -7.20 18.65 11.94
CA PRO A 253 -8.32 17.84 11.47
C PRO A 253 -9.10 18.46 10.30
N GLU A 254 -9.26 19.77 10.30
CA GLU A 254 -10.06 20.47 9.32
C GLU A 254 -9.33 20.63 7.97
N GLN A 255 -9.83 19.95 6.92
CA GLN A 255 -9.22 19.97 5.59
C GLN A 255 -9.03 21.38 5.01
N ALA A 256 -10.01 22.28 5.20
CA ALA A 256 -9.93 23.64 4.70
C ALA A 256 -8.77 24.42 5.35
N VAL A 257 -8.46 24.13 6.61
CA VAL A 257 -7.34 24.73 7.34
C VAL A 257 -6.01 24.18 6.81
N ARG A 258 -5.93 22.87 6.50
CA ARG A 258 -4.73 22.27 5.87
C ARG A 258 -4.44 22.93 4.52
N ILE A 259 -5.46 23.07 3.65
CA ILE A 259 -5.31 23.71 2.34
C ILE A 259 -4.87 25.17 2.48
N ALA A 260 -5.58 25.96 3.29
CA ALA A 260 -5.24 27.38 3.50
C ALA A 260 -3.85 27.57 4.11
N GLY A 261 -3.43 26.66 4.99
CA GLY A 261 -2.10 26.67 5.60
C GLY A 261 -0.98 26.45 4.59
N VAL A 262 -1.16 25.53 3.62
CA VAL A 262 -0.20 25.35 2.51
C VAL A 262 -0.19 26.57 1.59
N GLN A 263 -1.36 27.11 1.22
CA GLN A 263 -1.46 28.31 0.37
C GLN A 263 -0.83 29.57 0.98
N SER A 264 -0.81 29.66 2.32
CA SER A 264 -0.18 30.77 3.05
C SER A 264 1.30 30.54 3.38
N GLY A 265 1.82 29.32 3.20
CA GLY A 265 3.18 28.93 3.59
C GLY A 265 3.33 28.57 5.07
N GLN A 266 2.23 28.47 5.83
CA GLN A 266 2.24 28.01 7.22
C GLN A 266 2.65 26.53 7.31
N TYR A 267 2.17 25.70 6.38
CA TYR A 267 2.55 24.30 6.23
C TYR A 267 3.29 24.12 4.90
N GLN A 268 4.35 23.34 4.91
CA GLN A 268 5.10 23.00 3.70
C GLN A 268 4.45 21.83 2.94
N PHE A 269 3.70 21.00 3.66
CA PHE A 269 3.00 19.85 3.11
C PHE A 269 1.68 19.59 3.85
N ALA A 270 0.69 19.04 3.17
CA ALA A 270 -0.54 18.57 3.79
C ALA A 270 -1.04 17.28 3.15
N MET A 271 -1.46 16.35 4.02
CA MET A 271 -1.99 15.05 3.68
C MET A 271 -3.52 15.05 3.66
N ASP A 272 -4.11 13.99 3.13
CA ASP A 272 -5.55 13.68 3.16
C ASP A 272 -6.42 14.83 2.65
N ILE A 273 -6.08 15.33 1.46
CA ILE A 273 -6.88 16.35 0.77
C ILE A 273 -7.94 15.62 -0.06
N PRO A 274 -9.22 16.03 0.00
CA PRO A 274 -10.26 15.44 -0.83
C PRO A 274 -9.98 15.59 -2.32
N SER A 275 -10.23 14.53 -3.08
CA SER A 275 -9.98 14.48 -4.52
C SER A 275 -10.78 15.52 -5.32
N ASP A 276 -11.96 15.94 -4.82
CA ASP A 276 -12.79 16.99 -5.43
C ASP A 276 -12.12 18.38 -5.43
N GLN A 277 -11.09 18.59 -4.58
CA GLN A 277 -10.30 19.82 -4.54
C GLN A 277 -9.21 19.88 -5.62
N TYR A 278 -8.90 18.74 -6.26
CA TYR A 278 -7.77 18.63 -7.19
C TYR A 278 -7.81 19.64 -8.32
N GLN A 279 -8.94 19.76 -9.02
CA GLN A 279 -9.08 20.63 -10.19
C GLN A 279 -8.82 22.11 -9.86
N VAL A 280 -9.13 22.54 -8.66
CA VAL A 280 -8.90 23.92 -8.17
C VAL A 280 -7.44 24.07 -7.74
N LEU A 281 -6.92 23.12 -6.96
CA LEU A 281 -5.56 23.19 -6.39
C LEU A 281 -4.47 23.00 -7.47
N ALA A 282 -4.71 22.20 -8.49
CA ALA A 282 -3.78 22.03 -9.61
C ALA A 282 -3.59 23.30 -10.46
N GLN A 283 -4.53 24.24 -10.37
CA GLN A 283 -4.42 25.56 -11.04
C GLN A 283 -3.82 26.64 -10.12
N ASP A 284 -3.68 26.38 -8.82
CA ASP A 284 -3.10 27.32 -7.86
C ASP A 284 -1.58 27.32 -7.95
N LYS A 285 -1.01 28.43 -8.41
CA LYS A 285 0.45 28.60 -8.57
C LYS A 285 1.24 28.54 -7.26
N LYS A 286 0.56 28.57 -6.11
CA LYS A 286 1.19 28.48 -4.78
C LYS A 286 1.33 27.04 -4.29
N VAL A 287 0.64 26.10 -4.96
CA VAL A 287 0.48 24.73 -4.50
C VAL A 287 1.04 23.76 -5.56
N GLN A 288 1.72 22.71 -5.10
CA GLN A 288 2.03 21.51 -5.86
C GLN A 288 1.04 20.44 -5.44
N THR A 289 0.54 19.64 -6.38
CA THR A 289 -0.37 18.52 -6.11
C THR A 289 0.32 17.20 -6.38
N PHE A 290 0.12 16.22 -5.49
CA PHE A 290 0.69 14.88 -5.60
C PHE A 290 -0.44 13.86 -5.48
N ILE A 291 -0.67 13.10 -6.55
CA ILE A 291 -1.57 11.94 -6.54
C ILE A 291 -0.76 10.76 -6.02
N THR A 292 -1.25 10.11 -4.97
CA THR A 292 -0.57 8.98 -4.30
C THR A 292 -1.02 7.68 -4.94
N SER A 293 -0.21 7.06 -5.79
CA SER A 293 -0.64 5.89 -6.56
C SER A 293 0.28 4.69 -6.34
N PRO A 294 -0.30 3.47 -6.18
CA PRO A 294 -1.66 3.20 -5.72
C PRO A 294 -1.77 3.40 -4.20
N ASN A 295 -2.89 3.95 -3.71
CA ASN A 295 -3.08 4.17 -2.27
C ASN A 295 -4.05 3.16 -1.66
N TYR A 296 -5.15 2.87 -2.35
CA TYR A 296 -6.17 1.92 -1.93
C TYR A 296 -6.66 1.05 -3.07
N GLN A 297 -7.23 -0.09 -2.71
CA GLN A 297 -7.96 -0.99 -3.60
C GLN A 297 -9.40 -1.12 -3.12
N LEU A 298 -10.35 -0.88 -4.00
CA LEU A 298 -11.78 -0.99 -3.72
C LEU A 298 -12.27 -2.39 -4.09
N TYR A 299 -12.95 -3.05 -3.15
CA TYR A 299 -13.47 -4.40 -3.30
C TYR A 299 -14.94 -4.50 -2.93
N LEU A 300 -15.62 -5.44 -3.58
CA LEU A 300 -16.86 -6.02 -3.10
C LEU A 300 -16.50 -7.34 -2.43
N ILE A 301 -16.69 -7.41 -1.12
CA ILE A 301 -16.50 -8.64 -0.35
C ILE A 301 -17.80 -9.43 -0.47
N LEU A 302 -17.71 -10.66 -0.95
CA LEU A 302 -18.84 -11.53 -1.12
C LEU A 302 -18.94 -12.52 0.06
N ASN A 303 -20.13 -12.71 0.60
CA ASN A 303 -20.40 -13.65 1.68
C ASN A 303 -21.15 -14.88 1.12
N GLU A 304 -20.56 -16.07 1.25
CA GLU A 304 -21.13 -17.31 0.71
C GLU A 304 -22.33 -17.86 1.48
N GLY A 305 -22.79 -17.19 2.55
CA GLY A 305 -23.75 -17.78 3.47
C GLY A 305 -25.15 -17.98 2.90
N ASN A 306 -25.61 -17.09 2.02
CA ASN A 306 -27.02 -16.98 1.61
C ASN A 306 -27.18 -17.00 0.08
N ALA A 307 -27.53 -15.85 -0.49
CA ALA A 307 -27.86 -15.70 -1.91
C ALA A 307 -26.66 -15.97 -2.83
N LEU A 308 -25.42 -15.82 -2.33
CA LEU A 308 -24.18 -15.95 -3.10
C LEU A 308 -23.44 -17.29 -2.90
N LYS A 309 -24.14 -18.31 -2.39
CA LYS A 309 -23.55 -19.63 -2.12
C LYS A 309 -23.06 -20.33 -3.41
N ASP A 310 -23.84 -20.27 -4.48
CA ASP A 310 -23.47 -20.86 -5.75
C ASP A 310 -22.39 -20.02 -6.45
N ILE A 311 -21.34 -20.67 -6.94
CA ILE A 311 -20.22 -20.05 -7.67
C ILE A 311 -20.70 -19.31 -8.94
N LYS A 312 -21.71 -19.84 -9.66
CA LYS A 312 -22.25 -19.18 -10.85
C LYS A 312 -22.93 -17.85 -10.53
N THR A 313 -23.52 -17.75 -9.34
CA THR A 313 -24.11 -16.49 -8.85
C THR A 313 -23.02 -15.43 -8.70
N ARG A 314 -21.87 -15.78 -8.11
CA ARG A 314 -20.71 -14.87 -7.96
C ARG A 314 -20.05 -14.54 -9.29
N GLN A 315 -19.93 -15.55 -10.18
CA GLN A 315 -19.41 -15.33 -11.54
C GLN A 315 -20.32 -14.42 -12.37
N ALA A 316 -21.65 -14.52 -12.19
CA ALA A 316 -22.60 -13.60 -12.83
C ALA A 316 -22.37 -12.15 -12.40
N ILE A 317 -22.10 -11.92 -11.12
CA ILE A 317 -21.75 -10.59 -10.60
C ILE A 317 -20.45 -10.10 -11.28
N LEU A 318 -19.38 -10.88 -11.24
CA LEU A 318 -18.07 -10.49 -11.78
C LEU A 318 -18.15 -10.07 -13.26
N VAL A 319 -18.79 -10.89 -14.10
CA VAL A 319 -18.79 -10.63 -15.56
C VAL A 319 -19.82 -9.58 -15.98
N GLY A 320 -20.84 -9.34 -15.18
CA GLY A 320 -21.91 -8.38 -15.50
C GLY A 320 -21.63 -6.95 -15.09
N LEU A 321 -20.69 -6.73 -14.15
CA LEU A 321 -20.42 -5.40 -13.60
C LEU A 321 -19.60 -4.52 -14.55
N ASP A 322 -19.94 -3.24 -14.56
CA ASP A 322 -19.16 -2.14 -15.13
C ASP A 322 -18.32 -1.48 -14.04
N MET A 323 -17.03 -1.87 -13.95
CA MET A 323 -16.11 -1.37 -12.93
C MET A 323 -15.75 0.11 -13.18
N GLU A 324 -15.78 0.60 -14.44
CA GLU A 324 -15.57 2.02 -14.74
C GLU A 324 -16.69 2.86 -14.15
N GLU A 325 -17.96 2.42 -14.31
CA GLU A 325 -19.10 3.13 -13.72
C GLU A 325 -19.02 3.11 -12.19
N LEU A 326 -18.69 1.97 -11.56
CA LEU A 326 -18.51 1.87 -10.12
C LEU A 326 -17.38 2.78 -9.61
N GLY A 327 -16.23 2.82 -10.31
CA GLY A 327 -15.12 3.72 -9.98
C GLY A 327 -15.50 5.18 -10.14
N ALA A 328 -16.14 5.55 -11.25
CA ALA A 328 -16.56 6.91 -11.52
C ALA A 328 -17.61 7.45 -10.53
N LEU A 329 -18.56 6.61 -10.11
CA LEU A 329 -19.59 7.00 -9.14
C LEU A 329 -19.07 6.96 -7.70
N GLY A 330 -18.24 5.97 -7.36
CA GLY A 330 -17.70 5.82 -6.01
C GLY A 330 -16.58 6.80 -5.67
N ILE A 331 -15.61 6.97 -6.57
CA ILE A 331 -14.40 7.79 -6.33
C ILE A 331 -14.52 9.18 -6.95
N GLY A 332 -15.19 9.31 -8.09
CA GLY A 332 -15.41 10.57 -8.81
C GLY A 332 -14.36 10.84 -9.89
N ASP A 333 -13.47 11.82 -9.69
CA ASP A 333 -12.52 12.28 -10.71
C ASP A 333 -11.61 11.13 -11.19
N SER A 334 -11.57 10.93 -12.51
CA SER A 334 -10.84 9.84 -13.17
C SER A 334 -9.31 9.91 -13.01
N ASN A 335 -8.77 10.99 -12.47
CA ASN A 335 -7.35 11.04 -12.10
C ASN A 335 -7.02 10.24 -10.83
N PHE A 336 -8.05 9.80 -10.08
CA PHE A 336 -7.89 9.17 -8.78
C PHE A 336 -8.30 7.69 -8.74
N TRP A 337 -8.56 7.07 -9.87
CA TRP A 337 -8.82 5.63 -9.90
C TRP A 337 -8.39 5.01 -11.22
N HIS A 338 -8.03 3.74 -11.15
CA HIS A 338 -7.50 2.98 -12.28
C HIS A 338 -8.12 1.58 -12.33
N LEU A 339 -8.46 1.12 -13.52
CA LEU A 339 -8.80 -0.28 -13.74
C LEU A 339 -7.55 -1.14 -13.61
N ASN A 340 -7.58 -2.07 -12.70
CA ASN A 340 -6.51 -3.05 -12.53
C ASN A 340 -7.10 -4.36 -12.01
N ALA A 341 -7.10 -5.37 -12.85
CA ALA A 341 -7.56 -6.70 -12.45
C ALA A 341 -6.59 -7.39 -11.48
N CYS A 342 -5.29 -7.14 -11.64
CA CYS A 342 -4.28 -7.71 -10.76
C CYS A 342 -4.42 -7.16 -9.34
N LEU A 343 -4.21 -8.02 -8.35
CA LEU A 343 -4.27 -7.63 -6.93
C LEU A 343 -3.02 -6.87 -6.47
N PHE A 344 -1.98 -6.82 -7.30
CA PHE A 344 -0.77 -6.04 -7.08
C PHE A 344 -0.64 -4.91 -8.10
N PRO A 345 0.06 -3.82 -7.75
CA PRO A 345 0.24 -2.70 -8.65
C PRO A 345 1.22 -3.03 -9.78
N PRO A 346 1.12 -2.35 -10.94
CA PRO A 346 2.16 -2.38 -11.96
C PRO A 346 3.54 -2.06 -11.35
N GLY A 347 4.56 -2.82 -11.74
CA GLY A 347 5.92 -2.69 -11.21
C GLY A 347 6.23 -3.60 -10.02
N SER A 348 5.23 -4.19 -9.36
CA SER A 348 5.44 -5.24 -8.39
C SER A 348 5.91 -6.52 -9.05
N GLN A 349 6.80 -7.25 -8.38
CA GLN A 349 7.24 -8.60 -8.81
C GLN A 349 6.08 -9.62 -8.90
N TRP A 350 4.95 -9.34 -8.30
CA TRP A 350 3.74 -10.17 -8.28
C TRP A 350 2.69 -9.72 -9.30
N TYR A 351 2.97 -8.65 -10.05
CA TYR A 351 2.03 -8.13 -11.03
C TYR A 351 1.88 -9.08 -12.22
N ASP A 352 0.64 -9.39 -12.56
CA ASP A 352 0.27 -10.15 -13.75
C ASP A 352 -0.74 -9.35 -14.59
N ALA A 353 -0.33 -8.94 -15.79
CA ALA A 353 -1.17 -8.18 -16.71
C ALA A 353 -2.33 -9.01 -17.30
N GLU A 354 -2.22 -10.34 -17.25
CA GLU A 354 -3.23 -11.27 -17.77
C GLU A 354 -4.25 -11.70 -16.69
N ALA A 355 -4.02 -11.31 -15.42
CA ALA A 355 -4.94 -11.62 -14.33
C ALA A 355 -6.37 -11.15 -14.67
N GLY A 356 -7.36 -12.04 -14.51
CA GLY A 356 -8.77 -11.74 -14.79
C GLY A 356 -9.12 -11.44 -16.25
N GLN A 357 -8.24 -11.75 -17.22
CA GLN A 357 -8.47 -11.50 -18.63
C GLN A 357 -9.79 -12.13 -19.11
N GLY A 358 -10.64 -11.33 -19.76
CA GLY A 358 -11.95 -11.75 -20.28
C GLY A 358 -13.04 -11.95 -19.22
N LEU A 359 -12.72 -11.68 -17.93
CA LEU A 359 -13.67 -11.74 -16.80
C LEU A 359 -13.86 -10.37 -16.14
N TYR A 360 -12.76 -9.75 -15.72
CA TYR A 360 -12.78 -8.44 -15.08
C TYR A 360 -13.24 -7.35 -16.04
N ASN A 361 -14.18 -6.52 -15.60
CA ASN A 361 -14.77 -5.42 -16.37
C ASN A 361 -15.24 -5.82 -17.78
N SER A 362 -15.70 -7.08 -17.94
CA SER A 362 -16.18 -7.57 -19.25
C SER A 362 -17.52 -6.94 -19.65
N LYS A 363 -18.31 -6.45 -18.69
CA LYS A 363 -19.62 -5.79 -18.89
C LYS A 363 -20.59 -6.63 -19.73
N ASP A 364 -20.46 -7.97 -19.62
CA ASP A 364 -21.25 -8.92 -20.41
C ASP A 364 -22.54 -9.27 -19.69
N LEU A 365 -23.53 -8.38 -19.79
CA LEU A 365 -24.82 -8.53 -19.16
C LEU A 365 -25.58 -9.79 -19.62
N GLU A 366 -25.42 -10.21 -20.88
CA GLU A 366 -26.11 -11.41 -21.40
C GLU A 366 -25.47 -12.68 -20.82
N LYS A 367 -24.15 -12.75 -20.71
CA LYS A 367 -23.45 -13.83 -20.05
C LYS A 367 -23.78 -13.87 -18.55
N ALA A 368 -23.84 -12.71 -17.90
CA ALA A 368 -24.22 -12.60 -16.49
C ALA A 368 -25.63 -13.17 -16.22
N LYS A 369 -26.62 -12.80 -17.03
CA LYS A 369 -27.99 -13.33 -16.96
C LYS A 369 -28.04 -14.84 -17.20
N ALA A 370 -27.25 -15.33 -18.16
CA ALA A 370 -27.17 -16.75 -18.45
C ALA A 370 -26.59 -17.54 -17.26
N LEU A 371 -25.50 -17.06 -16.66
CA LEU A 371 -24.89 -17.66 -15.47
C LEU A 371 -25.86 -17.66 -14.28
N LEU A 372 -26.57 -16.53 -14.06
CA LEU A 372 -27.58 -16.44 -12.99
C LEU A 372 -28.73 -17.42 -13.21
N ALA A 373 -29.19 -17.58 -14.44
CA ALA A 373 -30.25 -18.55 -14.78
C ALA A 373 -29.81 -20.03 -14.67
N GLU A 374 -28.52 -20.29 -14.74
CA GLU A 374 -27.93 -21.61 -14.54
C GLU A 374 -27.53 -21.90 -13.09
N SER A 375 -27.60 -20.88 -12.21
CA SER A 375 -27.25 -21.01 -10.79
C SER A 375 -28.42 -21.50 -9.96
N ASP A 376 -28.14 -21.81 -8.68
CA ASP A 376 -29.15 -22.16 -7.69
C ASP A 376 -29.87 -20.92 -7.08
N TYR A 377 -29.68 -19.72 -7.66
CA TYR A 377 -30.30 -18.49 -7.16
C TYR A 377 -31.82 -18.54 -7.32
N ASP A 378 -32.54 -18.42 -6.21
CA ASP A 378 -33.99 -18.58 -6.13
C ASP A 378 -34.80 -17.27 -6.03
N GLY A 379 -34.10 -16.11 -6.14
CA GLY A 379 -34.71 -14.79 -5.98
C GLY A 379 -34.64 -14.26 -4.54
N THR A 380 -33.98 -14.95 -3.63
CA THR A 380 -33.71 -14.44 -2.27
C THR A 380 -32.99 -13.08 -2.39
N PRO A 381 -33.43 -12.04 -1.63
CA PRO A 381 -32.76 -10.74 -1.70
C PRO A 381 -31.28 -10.81 -1.38
N VAL A 382 -30.44 -10.26 -2.27
CA VAL A 382 -29.02 -10.03 -2.02
C VAL A 382 -28.89 -8.79 -1.15
N VAL A 383 -28.42 -8.96 0.07
CA VAL A 383 -28.26 -7.88 1.05
C VAL A 383 -26.92 -7.19 0.83
N ILE A 384 -26.95 -5.94 0.35
CA ILE A 384 -25.78 -5.07 0.35
C ILE A 384 -25.79 -4.30 1.66
N LEU A 385 -24.81 -4.59 2.54
CA LEU A 385 -24.68 -3.94 3.85
C LEU A 385 -23.51 -2.96 3.82
N ASP A 386 -23.80 -1.66 3.97
CA ASP A 386 -22.72 -0.67 3.92
C ASP A 386 -22.95 0.59 4.76
N GLN A 387 -21.89 1.43 4.82
CA GLN A 387 -21.85 2.63 5.63
C GLN A 387 -22.46 3.82 4.88
N LYS A 388 -23.43 4.48 5.50
CA LYS A 388 -24.00 5.75 4.99
C LYS A 388 -23.07 6.95 5.16
N ASP A 389 -22.10 6.86 6.08
CA ASP A 389 -21.25 7.98 6.48
C ASP A 389 -19.90 7.98 5.71
N ASN A 390 -19.64 6.97 4.87
CA ASN A 390 -18.50 6.91 3.96
C ASN A 390 -19.00 7.13 2.52
N PRO A 391 -18.71 8.29 1.89
CA PRO A 391 -19.22 8.60 0.55
C PRO A 391 -18.82 7.59 -0.52
N VAL A 392 -17.58 7.08 -0.48
CA VAL A 392 -17.07 6.09 -1.43
C VAL A 392 -17.90 4.81 -1.35
N TYR A 393 -18.11 4.29 -0.15
CA TYR A 393 -18.85 3.04 0.04
C TYR A 393 -20.34 3.21 -0.28
N GLN A 394 -20.95 4.30 0.21
CA GLN A 394 -22.35 4.61 -0.06
C GLN A 394 -22.66 4.71 -1.56
N GLN A 395 -21.83 5.46 -2.30
CA GLN A 395 -22.06 5.69 -3.73
C GLN A 395 -21.80 4.42 -4.53
N THR A 396 -20.72 3.68 -4.21
CA THR A 396 -20.43 2.39 -4.84
C THR A 396 -21.56 1.38 -4.58
N ALA A 397 -22.04 1.24 -3.34
CA ALA A 397 -23.13 0.32 -3.00
C ALA A 397 -24.44 0.69 -3.72
N THR A 398 -24.73 1.98 -3.89
CA THR A 398 -25.92 2.45 -4.61
C THR A 398 -25.82 2.16 -6.11
N ALA A 399 -24.67 2.37 -6.72
CA ALA A 399 -24.43 2.03 -8.13
C ALA A 399 -24.47 0.51 -8.35
N LEU A 400 -23.87 -0.25 -7.44
CA LEU A 400 -23.88 -1.71 -7.44
C LEU A 400 -25.31 -2.27 -7.41
N GLN A 401 -26.19 -1.74 -6.56
CA GLN A 401 -27.62 -2.15 -6.55
C GLN A 401 -28.20 -2.07 -7.96
N THR A 402 -28.05 -0.94 -8.64
CA THR A 402 -28.58 -0.75 -9.99
C THR A 402 -28.06 -1.77 -10.99
N GLN A 403 -26.76 -2.06 -10.94
CA GLN A 403 -26.15 -3.03 -11.85
C GLN A 403 -26.58 -4.47 -11.54
N LEU A 404 -26.69 -4.85 -10.27
CA LEU A 404 -27.17 -6.18 -9.88
C LEU A 404 -28.63 -6.40 -10.27
N GLU A 405 -29.50 -5.39 -10.09
CA GLU A 405 -30.88 -5.44 -10.55
C GLU A 405 -30.99 -5.60 -12.08
N ALA A 406 -30.09 -4.98 -12.85
CA ALA A 406 -30.02 -5.14 -14.31
C ALA A 406 -29.60 -6.56 -14.73
N ILE A 407 -28.77 -7.25 -13.94
CA ILE A 407 -28.44 -8.68 -14.15
C ILE A 407 -29.65 -9.56 -13.84
N GLY A 408 -30.49 -9.18 -12.90
CA GLY A 408 -31.69 -9.93 -12.50
C GLY A 408 -31.72 -10.34 -11.03
N PHE A 409 -30.83 -9.79 -10.22
CA PHE A 409 -30.86 -9.98 -8.77
C PHE A 409 -32.00 -9.18 -8.13
N ASN A 410 -32.58 -9.72 -7.08
CA ASN A 410 -33.40 -8.97 -6.13
C ASN A 410 -32.44 -8.39 -5.07
N VAL A 411 -32.41 -7.06 -4.87
CA VAL A 411 -31.41 -6.43 -4.01
C VAL A 411 -32.07 -5.71 -2.82
N ASP A 412 -31.52 -5.93 -1.61
CA ASP A 412 -31.82 -5.20 -0.39
C ASP A 412 -30.62 -4.34 0.03
N LEU A 413 -30.63 -3.04 -0.28
CA LEU A 413 -29.57 -2.11 0.07
C LEU A 413 -29.78 -1.55 1.49
N GLN A 414 -28.88 -1.88 2.40
CA GLN A 414 -28.87 -1.42 3.80
C GLN A 414 -27.70 -0.47 4.06
N LEU A 415 -27.97 0.83 4.05
CA LEU A 415 -27.01 1.88 4.39
C LEU A 415 -27.20 2.32 5.85
N LEU A 416 -26.29 1.94 6.73
CA LEU A 416 -26.38 2.11 8.17
C LEU A 416 -25.19 2.94 8.71
N ASP A 417 -25.21 3.28 9.99
CA ASP A 417 -24.04 3.86 10.64
C ASP A 417 -22.92 2.81 10.80
N ASN A 418 -21.66 3.26 10.84
CA ASN A 418 -20.50 2.37 10.88
C ASN A 418 -20.55 1.34 12.02
N ALA A 419 -20.95 1.73 13.23
CA ALA A 419 -20.99 0.81 14.37
C ALA A 419 -21.97 -0.33 14.14
N THR A 420 -23.15 -0.04 13.59
CA THR A 420 -24.17 -1.03 13.22
C THR A 420 -23.69 -1.94 12.09
N VAL A 421 -22.98 -1.40 11.09
CA VAL A 421 -22.38 -2.20 10.01
C VAL A 421 -21.36 -3.19 10.57
N VAL A 422 -20.45 -2.73 11.43
CA VAL A 422 -19.43 -3.59 12.07
C VAL A 422 -20.07 -4.73 12.88
N ASP A 423 -21.13 -4.45 13.64
CA ASP A 423 -21.87 -5.47 14.39
C ASP A 423 -22.54 -6.49 13.47
N LYS A 424 -23.32 -6.02 12.49
CA LYS A 424 -24.04 -6.89 11.54
C LYS A 424 -23.08 -7.72 10.68
N ARG A 425 -21.96 -7.15 10.26
CA ARG A 425 -20.94 -7.81 9.44
C ARG A 425 -20.35 -9.05 10.11
N SER A 426 -20.33 -9.08 11.46
CA SER A 426 -19.89 -10.26 12.21
C SER A 426 -20.91 -11.42 12.20
N GLN A 427 -22.15 -11.16 11.77
CA GLN A 427 -23.24 -12.14 11.72
C GLN A 427 -23.31 -12.77 10.33
N LYS A 428 -23.14 -14.10 10.27
CA LYS A 428 -22.98 -14.85 9.01
C LYS A 428 -24.12 -14.64 8.00
N ASP A 429 -25.36 -14.52 8.47
CA ASP A 429 -26.56 -14.51 7.63
C ASP A 429 -27.16 -13.10 7.48
N ALA A 430 -26.45 -12.05 7.91
CA ALA A 430 -26.97 -10.68 7.94
C ALA A 430 -26.66 -9.87 6.67
N TRP A 431 -25.84 -10.38 5.77
CA TRP A 431 -25.39 -9.68 4.58
C TRP A 431 -24.83 -10.64 3.53
N ASP A 432 -24.81 -10.21 2.27
CA ASP A 432 -24.23 -10.93 1.13
C ASP A 432 -23.07 -10.17 0.49
N ILE A 433 -23.16 -8.84 0.38
CA ILE A 433 -22.11 -7.99 -0.21
C ILE A 433 -21.79 -6.84 0.73
N HIS A 434 -20.49 -6.57 0.90
CA HIS A 434 -19.99 -5.41 1.63
C HIS A 434 -18.90 -4.71 0.81
N VAL A 435 -19.02 -3.40 0.59
CA VAL A 435 -17.99 -2.60 -0.07
C VAL A 435 -16.89 -2.27 0.95
N ASN A 436 -15.65 -2.53 0.61
CA ASN A 436 -14.53 -2.19 1.47
C ASN A 436 -13.31 -1.77 0.66
N SER A 437 -12.45 -1.01 1.30
CA SER A 437 -11.15 -0.64 0.73
C SER A 437 -10.03 -1.16 1.60
N PHE A 438 -9.02 -1.72 0.94
CA PHE A 438 -7.77 -2.07 1.59
C PHE A 438 -6.69 -1.11 1.12
N LYS A 439 -5.81 -0.69 2.03
CA LYS A 439 -4.66 0.12 1.63
C LYS A 439 -3.82 -0.71 0.66
N ALA A 440 -3.40 -0.10 -0.43
CA ALA A 440 -2.66 -0.76 -1.50
C ALA A 440 -1.29 -1.24 -1.01
N PRO A 441 -0.79 -2.25 -1.68
CA PRO A 441 -0.75 -3.58 -1.11
C PRO A 441 0.41 -3.73 -0.16
N ASP A 442 0.21 -4.54 0.83
CA ASP A 442 1.32 -5.27 1.40
C ASP A 442 1.98 -6.03 0.24
N PRO A 443 3.28 -5.86 0.00
CA PRO A 443 3.90 -6.35 -1.23
C PRO A 443 4.10 -7.86 -1.28
N ASP A 444 3.59 -8.64 -0.33
CA ASP A 444 3.65 -10.11 -0.34
C ASP A 444 2.26 -10.73 -0.47
N PRO A 445 2.08 -11.70 -1.41
CA PRO A 445 0.79 -12.37 -1.63
C PRO A 445 0.27 -13.11 -0.41
N GLN A 446 1.13 -13.46 0.55
CA GLN A 446 0.73 -14.21 1.75
C GLN A 446 -0.30 -13.46 2.61
N VAL A 447 -0.32 -12.12 2.56
CA VAL A 447 -1.32 -11.32 3.29
C VAL A 447 -2.75 -11.66 2.90
N TYR A 448 -2.97 -12.03 1.65
CA TYR A 448 -4.30 -12.41 1.15
C TYR A 448 -4.82 -13.73 1.73
N GLY A 449 -3.95 -14.59 2.28
CA GLY A 449 -4.37 -15.82 2.95
C GLY A 449 -5.33 -15.56 4.11
N ALA A 450 -5.12 -14.47 4.85
CA ALA A 450 -6.02 -14.06 5.93
C ALA A 450 -7.39 -13.54 5.44
N TRP A 451 -7.55 -13.29 4.15
CA TRP A 451 -8.77 -12.70 3.58
C TRP A 451 -9.57 -13.70 2.74
N MET A 452 -8.91 -14.70 2.15
CA MET A 452 -9.49 -15.53 1.09
C MET A 452 -9.51 -17.04 1.40
N GLY A 453 -8.91 -17.47 2.53
CA GLY A 453 -8.95 -18.85 2.98
C GLY A 453 -10.08 -19.13 3.98
N THR A 454 -10.05 -20.31 4.61
CA THR A 454 -11.05 -20.72 5.61
C THR A 454 -11.01 -19.88 6.90
N ASN A 455 -9.87 -19.24 7.21
CA ASN A 455 -9.65 -18.43 8.43
C ASN A 455 -9.78 -16.91 8.18
N LYS A 456 -10.54 -16.49 7.20
CA LYS A 456 -10.67 -15.07 6.92
C LYS A 456 -11.37 -14.29 8.02
N TRP A 457 -11.02 -13.03 8.10
CA TRP A 457 -11.50 -12.11 9.13
C TRP A 457 -12.97 -11.65 8.93
N ILE A 458 -13.52 -11.83 7.73
CA ILE A 458 -14.89 -11.40 7.36
C ILE A 458 -15.48 -12.35 6.31
N GLY A 459 -16.78 -12.58 6.39
CA GLY A 459 -17.50 -13.47 5.49
C GLY A 459 -17.52 -14.92 6.00
N ASN A 460 -18.19 -15.79 5.28
CA ASN A 460 -18.37 -17.19 5.64
C ASN A 460 -17.96 -18.07 4.46
N TRP A 461 -16.77 -18.67 4.57
CA TRP A 461 -16.17 -19.45 3.50
C TRP A 461 -15.63 -20.75 4.09
N ASP A 462 -16.45 -21.74 4.24
CA ASP A 462 -16.03 -23.08 4.65
C ASP A 462 -16.53 -24.08 3.60
N ASP A 463 -15.99 -23.94 2.40
CA ASP A 463 -16.29 -24.81 1.29
C ASP A 463 -15.02 -25.48 0.71
N ALA A 464 -15.18 -26.24 -0.38
CA ALA A 464 -14.06 -26.88 -1.05
C ALA A 464 -13.07 -25.87 -1.64
N TYR A 465 -13.57 -24.72 -2.13
CA TYR A 465 -12.76 -23.69 -2.78
C TYR A 465 -11.88 -22.93 -1.78
N SER A 466 -12.42 -22.61 -0.59
CA SER A 466 -11.64 -21.99 0.48
C SER A 466 -10.48 -22.89 0.92
N ARG A 467 -10.70 -24.21 0.98
CA ARG A 467 -9.65 -25.19 1.29
C ARG A 467 -8.60 -25.29 0.18
N GLU A 468 -9.00 -25.21 -1.10
CA GLU A 468 -8.05 -25.13 -2.21
C GLU A 468 -7.19 -23.85 -2.13
N MET A 469 -7.78 -22.72 -1.71
CA MET A 469 -7.03 -21.48 -1.45
C MET A 469 -6.03 -21.67 -0.30
N ASP A 470 -6.42 -22.30 0.80
CA ASP A 470 -5.50 -22.59 1.91
C ASP A 470 -4.30 -23.44 1.47
N ASP A 471 -4.51 -24.42 0.60
CA ASP A 471 -3.43 -25.24 0.04
C ASP A 471 -2.48 -24.42 -0.85
N ILE A 472 -3.02 -23.50 -1.66
CA ILE A 472 -2.21 -22.57 -2.48
C ILE A 472 -1.37 -21.67 -1.57
N PHE A 473 -1.98 -21.06 -0.55
CA PHE A 473 -1.26 -20.19 0.39
C PHE A 473 -0.21 -20.96 1.21
N ALA A 474 -0.48 -22.21 1.60
CA ALA A 474 0.51 -23.04 2.28
C ALA A 474 1.75 -23.31 1.41
N ARG A 475 1.58 -23.54 0.11
CA ARG A 475 2.70 -23.67 -0.84
C ARG A 475 3.44 -22.35 -1.04
N MET A 476 2.74 -21.21 -1.19
CA MET A 476 3.37 -19.90 -1.27
C MET A 476 4.22 -19.59 -0.05
N LEU A 477 3.78 -20.03 1.13
CA LEU A 477 4.45 -19.79 2.41
C LEU A 477 5.82 -20.44 2.45
N THR A 478 5.94 -21.65 1.90
CA THR A 478 7.16 -22.48 2.01
C THR A 478 8.05 -22.44 0.77
N THR A 479 7.61 -21.87 -0.34
CA THR A 479 8.39 -21.79 -1.58
C THR A 479 9.23 -20.51 -1.60
N VAL A 480 10.54 -20.62 -1.40
CA VAL A 480 11.48 -19.47 -1.34
C VAL A 480 12.03 -19.08 -2.71
N ASP A 481 12.07 -20.01 -3.68
CA ASP A 481 12.44 -19.65 -5.05
C ASP A 481 11.40 -18.71 -5.66
N GLN A 482 11.84 -17.52 -6.02
CA GLN A 482 10.96 -16.43 -6.49
C GLN A 482 10.17 -16.82 -7.76
N LYS A 483 10.80 -17.55 -8.68
CA LYS A 483 10.16 -17.93 -9.93
C LYS A 483 9.10 -19.00 -9.71
N GLU A 484 9.39 -19.99 -8.89
CA GLU A 484 8.43 -21.04 -8.52
C GLU A 484 7.27 -20.45 -7.73
N ARG A 485 7.57 -19.54 -6.79
CA ARG A 485 6.56 -18.84 -5.99
C ARG A 485 5.63 -17.99 -6.87
N TYR A 486 6.16 -17.31 -7.89
CA TYR A 486 5.35 -16.56 -8.86
C TYR A 486 4.38 -17.48 -9.64
N GLN A 487 4.78 -18.70 -9.99
CA GLN A 487 3.87 -19.65 -10.64
C GLN A 487 2.70 -20.04 -9.73
N ILE A 488 2.94 -20.17 -8.42
CA ILE A 488 1.88 -20.42 -7.44
C ILE A 488 0.96 -19.20 -7.32
N VAL A 489 1.50 -17.98 -7.41
CA VAL A 489 0.71 -16.75 -7.43
C VAL A 489 -0.19 -16.68 -8.67
N GLN A 490 0.29 -17.11 -9.84
CA GLN A 490 -0.54 -17.20 -11.04
C GLN A 490 -1.68 -18.23 -10.87
N GLU A 491 -1.39 -19.39 -10.30
CA GLU A 491 -2.43 -20.39 -9.95
C GLU A 491 -3.47 -19.79 -8.98
N TRP A 492 -3.02 -19.00 -8.02
CA TRP A 492 -3.92 -18.27 -7.12
C TRP A 492 -4.80 -17.25 -7.86
N TYR A 493 -4.27 -16.48 -8.82
CA TYR A 493 -5.09 -15.58 -9.64
C TYR A 493 -6.17 -16.33 -10.41
N ASP A 494 -5.82 -17.46 -11.04
CA ASP A 494 -6.80 -18.29 -11.76
C ASP A 494 -7.91 -18.74 -10.81
N LYS A 495 -7.55 -19.22 -9.63
CA LYS A 495 -8.50 -19.68 -8.62
C LYS A 495 -9.35 -18.51 -8.06
N PHE A 496 -8.77 -17.35 -7.85
CA PHE A 496 -9.48 -16.14 -7.41
C PHE A 496 -10.59 -15.75 -8.40
N TYR A 497 -10.28 -15.72 -9.70
CA TYR A 497 -11.25 -15.39 -10.74
C TYR A 497 -12.23 -16.53 -11.05
N GLU A 498 -11.88 -17.76 -10.78
CA GLU A 498 -12.79 -18.90 -10.87
C GLU A 498 -13.85 -18.87 -9.75
N THR A 499 -13.42 -18.68 -8.51
CA THR A 499 -14.27 -18.82 -7.32
C THR A 499 -14.95 -17.53 -6.89
N VAL A 500 -14.38 -16.38 -7.28
CA VAL A 500 -14.88 -15.03 -7.01
C VAL A 500 -15.17 -14.79 -5.51
N PRO A 501 -14.15 -14.90 -4.64
CA PRO A 501 -14.33 -14.61 -3.21
C PRO A 501 -14.58 -13.13 -2.95
N TYR A 502 -13.92 -12.29 -3.72
CA TYR A 502 -14.09 -10.84 -3.79
C TYR A 502 -14.20 -10.41 -5.24
N VAL A 503 -14.81 -9.25 -5.47
CA VAL A 503 -14.70 -8.56 -6.76
C VAL A 503 -13.87 -7.32 -6.55
N LYS A 504 -12.68 -7.26 -7.15
CA LYS A 504 -11.91 -6.01 -7.19
C LYS A 504 -12.60 -5.03 -8.13
N VAL A 505 -12.86 -3.81 -7.66
CA VAL A 505 -13.51 -2.77 -8.47
C VAL A 505 -12.46 -1.94 -9.18
N VAL A 506 -11.66 -1.16 -8.44
CA VAL A 506 -10.60 -0.30 -8.97
C VAL A 506 -9.46 -0.19 -7.95
N ASP A 507 -8.27 0.19 -8.41
CA ASP A 507 -7.28 0.86 -7.56
C ASP A 507 -7.64 2.34 -7.49
N TYR A 508 -7.48 2.97 -6.32
CA TYR A 508 -7.71 4.40 -6.21
C TYR A 508 -6.70 5.11 -5.31
N ASP A 509 -6.58 6.40 -5.53
CA ASP A 509 -5.48 7.23 -5.06
C ASP A 509 -5.95 8.31 -4.11
N GLY A 510 -5.01 8.83 -3.29
CA GLY A 510 -5.21 10.00 -2.45
C GLY A 510 -4.61 11.26 -3.07
N LEU A 511 -4.89 12.40 -2.47
CA LEU A 511 -4.32 13.68 -2.84
C LEU A 511 -3.53 14.25 -1.67
N TYR A 512 -2.26 14.60 -1.93
CA TYR A 512 -1.42 15.42 -1.06
C TYR A 512 -1.09 16.72 -1.76
N ILE A 513 -0.79 17.75 -0.99
CA ILE A 513 -0.37 19.05 -1.51
C ILE A 513 0.86 19.57 -0.78
N ALA A 514 1.69 20.34 -1.49
CA ALA A 514 2.82 21.04 -0.92
C ALA A 514 2.89 22.50 -1.36
N GLY A 515 3.56 23.32 -0.58
CA GLY A 515 3.97 24.66 -1.00
C GLY A 515 5.07 24.60 -2.05
N GLN A 516 5.20 25.63 -2.88
CA GLN A 516 6.21 25.69 -3.93
C GLN A 516 7.66 25.67 -3.42
N THR A 517 7.88 25.99 -2.14
CA THR A 517 9.20 25.95 -1.52
C THR A 517 9.69 24.53 -1.20
N LEU A 518 8.79 23.54 -1.05
CA LEU A 518 9.19 22.16 -0.81
C LEU A 518 9.65 21.52 -2.11
N GLN A 519 10.85 20.96 -2.12
CA GLN A 519 11.47 20.39 -3.31
C GLN A 519 11.79 18.91 -3.10
N ASN A 520 11.82 18.15 -4.21
CA ASN A 520 12.22 16.74 -4.28
C ASN A 520 11.35 15.78 -3.44
N TYR A 521 10.09 16.13 -3.20
CA TYR A 521 9.17 15.17 -2.61
C TYR A 521 8.86 14.06 -3.63
N ALA A 522 9.05 12.83 -3.20
CA ALA A 522 8.64 11.64 -3.94
C ALA A 522 7.63 10.88 -3.09
N ASN A 523 6.61 10.34 -3.75
CA ASN A 523 5.60 9.50 -3.12
C ASN A 523 5.91 8.02 -3.37
N PHE A 524 5.72 7.22 -2.33
CA PHE A 524 5.72 5.77 -2.40
C PHE A 524 4.54 5.25 -1.56
N THR A 525 4.57 4.06 -1.02
CA THR A 525 3.46 3.48 -0.21
C THR A 525 3.11 4.31 1.04
N THR A 526 4.01 5.16 1.49
CA THR A 526 3.87 6.08 2.62
C THR A 526 4.55 7.39 2.29
N PRO A 527 4.11 8.55 2.83
CA PRO A 527 4.85 9.80 2.69
C PRO A 527 6.14 9.74 3.50
N TYR A 528 7.21 10.28 2.93
CA TYR A 528 8.48 10.42 3.63
C TYR A 528 9.15 11.74 3.29
N PHE A 529 9.90 12.31 4.26
CA PHE A 529 10.47 13.65 4.19
C PHE A 529 11.99 13.67 4.36
N TRP A 530 12.67 12.54 4.29
CA TRP A 530 14.09 12.52 3.95
C TRP A 530 14.25 12.79 2.46
N ASN A 531 15.41 13.30 2.04
CA ASN A 531 15.73 13.72 0.68
C ASN A 531 14.92 14.93 0.16
N VAL A 532 14.05 15.56 0.99
CA VAL A 532 13.38 16.81 0.63
C VAL A 532 14.14 18.01 1.20
N TRP A 533 14.06 19.15 0.53
CA TRP A 533 14.64 20.42 1.01
C TRP A 533 13.71 21.59 0.76
N LEU A 534 14.01 22.73 1.42
CA LEU A 534 13.28 23.96 1.21
C LEU A 534 14.08 24.89 0.31
N GLN A 535 13.49 25.32 -0.79
CA GLN A 535 14.06 26.37 -1.63
C GLN A 535 13.95 27.70 -0.87
N GLN A 536 15.07 28.42 -0.74
CA GLN A 536 15.16 29.70 -0.05
C GLN A 536 14.69 30.88 -0.92
#